data_8d69fcd10e0076d7eaa49243c9a556c4
#
_entry.id   8d69fcd10e0076d7eaa49243c9a556c4
#
_cell.length_a   1.000
_cell.length_b   1.000
_cell.length_c   1.000
_cell.angle_alpha   90.00
_cell.angle_beta   90.00
_cell.angle_gamma   90.00
#
_symmetry.space_group_name_H-M   'P 1'
#
loop_
_entity.id
_entity.type
_entity.pdbx_description
1 polymer ?
#
loop_
_entity_poly.entity_id
_entity_poly.type
_entity_poly.pdbx_seq_one_letter_code
_entity_poly.pdbx_strand_id
1 'polypeptide(L)'
;MKEHAHLLQSISKERIFSELNKIIAGGESLKILFDTGIAYEIFIRPGYICQEQLIKGSYECRLVQTFSEYPDIDAVVEELKHLKADNKTITMVREVLSNRDTRIHVDSIRKLLTMISYKSVSVLLEYLGYSQDYLLKIKKEGYITSINQLAISGHDIMAMGYPEDSIKDIKEFLFDKVICDISLNSKEILREMVKDCPIEKP
;
A
#
# COMPACT_ATOMS: atom_id res chain seq x y z
N MET A 1 -32.61 -19.74 8.36
CA MET A 1 -31.21 -19.36 8.51
C MET A 1 -31.00 -18.26 9.55
N LYS A 2 -31.83 -17.22 9.63
CA LYS A 2 -31.69 -16.15 10.68
C LYS A 2 -31.68 -16.71 12.11
N GLU A 3 -32.50 -17.73 12.39
CA GLU A 3 -32.61 -18.34 13.73
C GLU A 3 -31.32 -19.02 14.23
N HIS A 4 -30.37 -19.35 13.33
CA HIS A 4 -29.17 -20.09 13.68
C HIS A 4 -27.87 -19.27 13.48
N ALA A 5 -27.97 -17.99 13.09
CA ALA A 5 -26.80 -17.14 12.86
C ALA A 5 -25.91 -17.01 14.13
N HIS A 6 -26.53 -17.00 15.33
CA HIS A 6 -25.85 -16.93 16.61
C HIS A 6 -24.88 -18.12 16.86
N LEU A 7 -25.10 -19.28 16.21
CA LEU A 7 -24.20 -20.43 16.32
C LEU A 7 -22.80 -20.15 15.76
N LEU A 8 -22.64 -19.11 14.93
CA LEU A 8 -21.32 -18.66 14.45
C LEU A 8 -20.41 -18.17 15.57
N GLN A 9 -20.96 -17.78 16.73
CA GLN A 9 -20.16 -17.41 17.90
C GLN A 9 -19.32 -18.57 18.45
N SER A 10 -19.69 -19.82 18.15
CA SER A 10 -18.92 -21.01 18.51
C SER A 10 -17.79 -21.34 17.50
N ILE A 11 -17.74 -20.65 16.37
CA ILE A 11 -16.73 -20.87 15.31
C ILE A 11 -15.62 -19.84 15.47
N SER A 12 -14.35 -20.27 15.33
CA SER A 12 -13.22 -19.34 15.42
C SER A 12 -13.28 -18.28 14.30
N LYS A 13 -12.87 -17.06 14.64
CA LYS A 13 -12.87 -15.94 13.67
C LYS A 13 -11.95 -16.20 12.49
N GLU A 14 -10.83 -16.91 12.68
CA GLU A 14 -9.92 -17.34 11.61
C GLU A 14 -10.65 -18.22 10.58
N ARG A 15 -11.48 -19.16 11.05
CA ARG A 15 -12.25 -20.03 10.16
C ARG A 15 -13.33 -19.24 9.42
N ILE A 16 -14.01 -18.34 10.10
CA ILE A 16 -14.99 -17.44 9.49
C ILE A 16 -14.33 -16.60 8.41
N PHE A 17 -13.17 -15.99 8.70
CA PHE A 17 -12.43 -15.19 7.74
C PHE A 17 -11.93 -16.02 6.54
N SER A 18 -11.51 -17.27 6.78
CA SER A 18 -11.13 -18.19 5.69
C SER A 18 -12.29 -18.47 4.73
N GLU A 19 -13.50 -18.69 5.22
CA GLU A 19 -14.68 -18.90 4.38
C GLU A 19 -15.12 -17.61 3.67
N LEU A 20 -15.08 -16.47 4.38
CA LEU A 20 -15.35 -15.16 3.79
C LEU A 20 -14.41 -14.87 2.61
N ASN A 21 -13.13 -15.19 2.77
CA ASN A 21 -12.14 -15.02 1.71
C ASN A 21 -12.43 -15.85 0.46
N LYS A 22 -13.03 -17.03 0.60
CA LYS A 22 -13.45 -17.84 -0.55
C LYS A 22 -14.57 -17.17 -1.34
N ILE A 23 -15.54 -16.58 -0.63
CA ILE A 23 -16.65 -15.83 -1.25
C ILE A 23 -16.08 -14.61 -2.00
N ILE A 24 -15.23 -13.84 -1.36
CA ILE A 24 -14.58 -12.66 -1.95
C ILE A 24 -13.72 -13.07 -3.17
N ALA A 25 -12.93 -14.13 -3.06
CA ALA A 25 -12.11 -14.65 -4.16
C ALA A 25 -12.94 -15.10 -5.34
N GLY A 26 -14.13 -15.69 -5.10
CA GLY A 26 -15.09 -16.04 -6.15
C GLY A 26 -15.71 -14.82 -6.86
N GLY A 27 -15.61 -13.64 -6.26
CA GLY A 27 -16.25 -12.41 -6.77
C GLY A 27 -17.77 -12.42 -6.61
N GLU A 28 -18.25 -13.19 -5.63
CA GLU A 28 -19.67 -13.28 -5.32
C GLU A 28 -20.12 -12.13 -4.42
N SER A 29 -21.39 -11.73 -4.56
CA SER A 29 -21.98 -10.72 -3.69
C SER A 29 -22.05 -11.22 -2.24
N LEU A 30 -21.69 -10.34 -1.29
CA LEU A 30 -21.83 -10.60 0.14
C LEU A 30 -23.27 -10.40 0.65
N LYS A 31 -24.17 -9.97 -0.22
CA LYS A 31 -25.58 -9.68 0.12
C LYS A 31 -26.28 -10.83 0.86
N ILE A 32 -25.97 -12.07 0.49
CA ILE A 32 -26.52 -13.25 1.15
C ILE A 32 -26.23 -13.27 2.67
N LEU A 33 -25.07 -12.73 3.10
CA LEU A 33 -24.71 -12.66 4.51
C LEU A 33 -25.62 -11.66 5.27
N PHE A 34 -26.05 -10.60 4.59
CA PHE A 34 -26.97 -9.59 5.13
C PHE A 34 -28.41 -10.09 5.16
N ASP A 35 -28.87 -10.69 4.07
CA ASP A 35 -30.21 -11.24 3.93
C ASP A 35 -30.49 -12.35 4.96
N THR A 36 -29.44 -13.10 5.32
CA THR A 36 -29.51 -14.17 6.33
C THR A 36 -29.24 -13.72 7.75
N GLY A 37 -28.80 -12.46 7.96
CA GLY A 37 -28.41 -11.91 9.26
C GLY A 37 -27.00 -12.32 9.73
N ILE A 38 -26.31 -13.14 8.96
CA ILE A 38 -24.94 -13.64 9.29
C ILE A 38 -23.93 -12.47 9.40
N ALA A 39 -24.06 -11.44 8.55
CA ALA A 39 -23.18 -10.28 8.59
C ALA A 39 -23.09 -9.61 9.96
N TYR A 40 -24.20 -9.56 10.69
CA TYR A 40 -24.29 -8.93 12.02
C TYR A 40 -23.61 -9.75 13.12
N GLU A 41 -23.34 -11.03 12.88
CA GLU A 41 -22.59 -11.92 13.80
C GLU A 41 -21.09 -11.97 13.47
N ILE A 42 -20.72 -11.62 12.23
CA ILE A 42 -19.34 -11.67 11.73
C ILE A 42 -18.63 -10.35 11.94
N PHE A 43 -19.23 -9.24 11.50
CA PHE A 43 -18.60 -7.93 11.43
C PHE A 43 -18.93 -7.07 12.66
N ILE A 44 -17.98 -6.25 13.09
CA ILE A 44 -18.21 -5.22 14.12
C ILE A 44 -19.12 -4.12 13.56
N ARG A 45 -18.85 -3.72 12.31
CA ARG A 45 -19.55 -2.62 11.63
C ARG A 45 -20.10 -3.06 10.26
N PRO A 46 -21.13 -3.94 10.27
CA PRO A 46 -21.66 -4.51 9.02
C PRO A 46 -22.18 -3.45 8.03
N GLY A 47 -22.62 -2.28 8.51
CA GLY A 47 -23.11 -1.20 7.66
C GLY A 47 -22.09 -0.58 6.73
N TYR A 48 -20.79 -0.80 6.95
CA TYR A 48 -19.69 -0.30 6.12
C TYR A 48 -19.05 -1.38 5.22
N ILE A 49 -19.61 -2.59 5.22
CA ILE A 49 -19.16 -3.64 4.31
C ILE A 49 -19.79 -3.45 2.94
N CYS A 50 -18.95 -3.31 1.91
CA CYS A 50 -19.41 -3.30 0.52
C CYS A 50 -20.00 -4.67 0.16
N GLN A 51 -21.30 -4.70 -0.10
CA GLN A 51 -22.02 -5.95 -0.34
C GLN A 51 -21.84 -6.49 -1.75
N GLU A 52 -21.62 -5.60 -2.72
CA GLU A 52 -21.48 -5.95 -4.12
C GLU A 52 -20.01 -5.95 -4.56
N GLN A 53 -19.58 -7.00 -5.21
CA GLN A 53 -18.24 -7.13 -5.78
C GLN A 53 -18.21 -6.53 -7.20
N LEU A 54 -18.13 -5.19 -7.29
CA LEU A 54 -18.17 -4.46 -8.56
C LEU A 54 -16.84 -4.51 -9.31
N ILE A 55 -15.72 -4.63 -8.60
CA ILE A 55 -14.39 -4.63 -9.19
C ILE A 55 -14.05 -6.06 -9.66
N LYS A 56 -13.85 -6.18 -10.98
CA LYS A 56 -13.32 -7.41 -11.56
C LYS A 56 -11.80 -7.37 -11.47
N GLY A 57 -11.21 -8.21 -10.63
CA GLY A 57 -9.77 -8.18 -10.43
C GLY A 57 -9.28 -9.30 -9.52
N SER A 58 -8.09 -9.11 -8.97
CA SER A 58 -7.48 -10.03 -8.03
C SER A 58 -8.30 -10.15 -6.73
N TYR A 59 -8.08 -11.23 -5.99
CA TYR A 59 -8.67 -11.40 -4.67
C TYR A 59 -8.36 -10.20 -3.76
N GLU A 60 -7.13 -9.72 -3.78
CA GLU A 60 -6.68 -8.61 -2.94
C GLU A 60 -7.45 -7.31 -3.28
N CYS A 61 -7.69 -7.06 -4.55
CA CYS A 61 -8.46 -5.90 -4.99
C CYS A 61 -9.91 -5.97 -4.51
N ARG A 62 -10.55 -7.14 -4.61
CA ARG A 62 -11.91 -7.38 -4.09
C ARG A 62 -11.96 -7.29 -2.56
N LEU A 63 -10.91 -7.77 -1.87
CA LEU A 63 -10.82 -7.62 -0.41
C LEU A 63 -10.74 -6.14 -0.01
N VAL A 64 -9.93 -5.33 -0.72
CA VAL A 64 -9.89 -3.88 -0.51
C VAL A 64 -11.27 -3.26 -0.72
N GLN A 65 -11.97 -3.63 -1.81
CA GLN A 65 -13.32 -3.13 -2.08
C GLN A 65 -14.29 -3.47 -0.94
N THR A 66 -14.21 -4.67 -0.37
CA THR A 66 -15.08 -5.08 0.74
C THR A 66 -15.06 -4.10 1.91
N PHE A 67 -13.90 -3.46 2.18
CA PHE A 67 -13.71 -2.51 3.27
C PHE A 67 -13.63 -1.04 2.83
N SER A 68 -13.92 -0.73 1.57
CA SER A 68 -13.73 0.62 1.01
C SER A 68 -14.69 1.67 1.55
N GLU A 69 -15.84 1.27 2.08
CA GLU A 69 -16.89 2.18 2.59
C GLU A 69 -16.68 2.57 4.06
N TYR A 70 -15.64 2.05 4.71
CA TYR A 70 -15.32 2.43 6.08
C TYR A 70 -14.92 3.91 6.17
N PRO A 71 -15.35 4.63 7.23
CA PRO A 71 -15.12 6.07 7.37
C PRO A 71 -13.64 6.42 7.56
N ASP A 72 -12.90 5.54 8.22
CA ASP A 72 -11.49 5.72 8.52
C ASP A 72 -10.70 4.39 8.48
N ILE A 73 -9.39 4.51 8.40
CA ILE A 73 -8.48 3.38 8.25
C ILE A 73 -8.33 2.58 9.56
N ASP A 74 -8.43 3.24 10.70
CA ASP A 74 -8.30 2.56 11.99
C ASP A 74 -9.48 1.62 12.22
N ALA A 75 -10.69 2.02 11.80
CA ALA A 75 -11.87 1.17 11.83
C ALA A 75 -11.73 -0.06 10.90
N VAL A 76 -11.10 0.08 9.73
CA VAL A 76 -10.77 -1.05 8.85
C VAL A 76 -9.80 -2.01 9.53
N VAL A 77 -8.73 -1.47 10.14
CA VAL A 77 -7.72 -2.27 10.84
C VAL A 77 -8.33 -3.02 12.03
N GLU A 78 -9.22 -2.36 12.79
CA GLU A 78 -9.93 -2.99 13.89
C GLU A 78 -10.82 -4.16 13.40
N GLU A 79 -11.56 -3.96 12.32
CA GLU A 79 -12.39 -4.99 11.72
C GLU A 79 -11.58 -6.20 11.25
N LEU A 80 -10.49 -5.97 10.53
CA LEU A 80 -9.60 -7.03 10.05
C LEU A 80 -8.93 -7.79 11.20
N LYS A 81 -8.55 -7.10 12.28
CA LYS A 81 -8.02 -7.72 13.50
C LYS A 81 -9.09 -8.57 14.20
N HIS A 82 -10.33 -8.08 14.27
CA HIS A 82 -11.46 -8.83 14.81
C HIS A 82 -11.71 -10.13 14.04
N LEU A 83 -11.60 -10.07 12.71
CA LEU A 83 -11.71 -11.22 11.82
C LEU A 83 -10.46 -12.13 11.87
N LYS A 84 -9.42 -11.75 12.63
CA LYS A 84 -8.14 -12.48 12.71
C LYS A 84 -7.42 -12.60 11.36
N ALA A 85 -7.53 -11.57 10.51
CA ALA A 85 -6.71 -11.47 9.32
C ALA A 85 -5.21 -11.43 9.69
N ASP A 86 -4.36 -11.99 8.84
CA ASP A 86 -2.90 -11.92 9.04
C ASP A 86 -2.35 -10.50 8.84
N ASN A 87 -1.19 -10.22 9.44
CA ASN A 87 -0.59 -8.89 9.42
C ASN A 87 -0.26 -8.39 7.99
N LYS A 88 0.05 -9.30 7.06
CA LYS A 88 0.34 -8.90 5.66
C LYS A 88 -0.93 -8.42 4.97
N THR A 89 -2.04 -9.11 5.18
CA THR A 89 -3.37 -8.73 4.69
C THR A 89 -3.79 -7.38 5.28
N ILE A 90 -3.68 -7.21 6.61
CA ILE A 90 -4.02 -5.94 7.28
C ILE A 90 -3.17 -4.79 6.73
N THR A 91 -1.86 -4.99 6.60
CA THR A 91 -0.94 -3.97 6.08
C THR A 91 -1.30 -3.59 4.65
N MET A 92 -1.52 -4.57 3.77
CA MET A 92 -1.87 -4.34 2.37
C MET A 92 -3.18 -3.55 2.24
N VAL A 93 -4.25 -3.96 2.91
CA VAL A 93 -5.54 -3.26 2.85
C VAL A 93 -5.41 -1.83 3.36
N ARG A 94 -4.72 -1.63 4.50
CA ARG A 94 -4.44 -0.31 5.06
C ARG A 94 -3.67 0.57 4.07
N GLU A 95 -2.57 0.06 3.49
CA GLU A 95 -1.74 0.80 2.55
C GLU A 95 -2.53 1.23 1.31
N VAL A 96 -3.35 0.34 0.76
CA VAL A 96 -4.16 0.65 -0.43
C VAL A 96 -5.22 1.68 -0.12
N LEU A 97 -6.02 1.49 0.93
CA LEU A 97 -7.11 2.41 1.27
C LEU A 97 -6.59 3.78 1.74
N SER A 98 -5.44 3.85 2.41
CA SER A 98 -4.80 5.13 2.78
C SER A 98 -4.35 5.95 1.56
N ASN A 99 -4.16 5.31 0.41
CA ASN A 99 -3.70 5.97 -0.81
C ASN A 99 -4.76 6.01 -1.92
N ARG A 100 -6.02 5.66 -1.61
CA ARG A 100 -7.11 5.55 -2.61
C ARG A 100 -7.41 6.85 -3.36
N ASP A 101 -7.12 8.00 -2.77
CA ASP A 101 -7.35 9.32 -3.38
C ASP A 101 -6.12 9.86 -4.13
N THR A 102 -5.05 9.07 -4.24
CA THR A 102 -3.82 9.46 -4.93
C THR A 102 -4.07 9.57 -6.43
N ARG A 103 -3.72 10.71 -7.02
CA ARG A 103 -3.71 10.87 -8.48
C ARG A 103 -2.53 10.08 -9.05
N ILE A 104 -2.84 9.12 -9.92
CA ILE A 104 -1.84 8.21 -10.47
C ILE A 104 -1.18 8.80 -11.71
N HIS A 105 0.15 8.96 -11.64
CA HIS A 105 1.06 9.26 -12.74
C HIS A 105 2.42 8.60 -12.42
N VAL A 106 3.35 8.58 -13.36
CA VAL A 106 4.62 7.84 -13.22
C VAL A 106 5.37 8.22 -11.95
N ASP A 107 5.51 9.53 -11.68
CA ASP A 107 6.24 10.01 -10.49
C ASP A 107 5.52 9.67 -9.19
N SER A 108 4.18 9.69 -9.17
CA SER A 108 3.43 9.28 -7.98
C SER A 108 3.60 7.78 -7.70
N ILE A 109 3.67 6.93 -8.73
CA ILE A 109 3.95 5.49 -8.57
C ILE A 109 5.34 5.28 -7.98
N ARG A 110 6.36 5.99 -8.48
CA ARG A 110 7.72 5.92 -7.93
C ARG A 110 7.77 6.36 -6.46
N LYS A 111 7.08 7.44 -6.13
CA LYS A 111 6.91 7.91 -4.75
C LYS A 111 6.20 6.88 -3.87
N LEU A 112 5.11 6.31 -4.33
CA LEU A 112 4.38 5.25 -3.61
C LEU A 112 5.29 4.05 -3.29
N LEU A 113 6.16 3.65 -4.23
CA LEU A 113 7.11 2.55 -4.02
C LEU A 113 8.15 2.82 -2.91
N THR A 114 8.33 4.07 -2.48
CA THR A 114 9.15 4.40 -1.30
C THR A 114 8.38 4.31 0.01
N MET A 115 7.05 4.35 -0.05
CA MET A 115 6.16 4.42 1.13
C MET A 115 5.48 3.10 1.45
N ILE A 116 5.08 2.36 0.41
CA ILE A 116 4.32 1.12 0.52
C ILE A 116 4.92 0.01 -0.34
N SER A 117 4.53 -1.23 -0.08
CA SER A 117 5.07 -2.38 -0.79
C SER A 117 4.71 -2.38 -2.29
N TYR A 118 5.57 -2.99 -3.13
CA TYR A 118 5.29 -3.20 -4.55
C TYR A 118 3.92 -3.91 -4.76
N LYS A 119 3.59 -4.88 -3.92
CA LYS A 119 2.31 -5.59 -3.97
C LYS A 119 1.15 -4.63 -3.71
N SER A 120 1.25 -3.77 -2.71
CA SER A 120 0.21 -2.79 -2.39
C SER A 120 0.04 -1.74 -3.48
N VAL A 121 1.15 -1.28 -4.12
CA VAL A 121 1.06 -0.39 -5.29
C VAL A 121 0.34 -1.09 -6.44
N SER A 122 0.66 -2.36 -6.72
CA SER A 122 -0.02 -3.14 -7.76
C SER A 122 -1.53 -3.26 -7.50
N VAL A 123 -1.92 -3.58 -6.27
CA VAL A 123 -3.34 -3.68 -5.87
C VAL A 123 -4.03 -2.31 -5.92
N LEU A 124 -3.34 -1.23 -5.54
CA LEU A 124 -3.87 0.14 -5.63
C LEU A 124 -4.17 0.54 -7.08
N LEU A 125 -3.24 0.27 -8.00
CA LEU A 125 -3.45 0.54 -9.43
C LEU A 125 -4.65 -0.22 -9.96
N GLU A 126 -4.76 -1.51 -9.62
CA GLU A 126 -5.90 -2.34 -10.01
C GLU A 126 -7.22 -1.81 -9.43
N TYR A 127 -7.22 -1.46 -8.13
CA TYR A 127 -8.38 -0.91 -7.44
C TYR A 127 -8.88 0.41 -8.07
N LEU A 128 -7.94 1.27 -8.48
CA LEU A 128 -8.25 2.54 -9.15
C LEU A 128 -8.51 2.40 -10.66
N GLY A 129 -8.41 1.19 -11.22
CA GLY A 129 -8.66 0.91 -12.64
C GLY A 129 -7.53 1.34 -13.58
N TYR A 130 -6.30 1.49 -13.07
CA TYR A 130 -5.13 1.81 -13.88
C TYR A 130 -4.41 0.56 -14.40
N SER A 131 -3.77 0.69 -15.58
CA SER A 131 -2.92 -0.37 -16.15
C SER A 131 -1.70 -0.62 -15.26
N GLN A 132 -1.28 -1.89 -15.19
CA GLN A 132 -0.04 -2.32 -14.54
C GLN A 132 1.22 -1.99 -15.37
N ASP A 133 1.08 -1.54 -16.61
CA ASP A 133 2.20 -1.34 -17.54
C ASP A 133 3.24 -0.34 -16.99
N TYR A 134 2.79 0.73 -16.36
CA TYR A 134 3.69 1.71 -15.72
C TYR A 134 4.51 1.10 -14.59
N LEU A 135 3.86 0.28 -13.74
CA LEU A 135 4.53 -0.39 -12.64
C LEU A 135 5.55 -1.43 -13.14
N LEU A 136 5.18 -2.19 -14.19
CA LEU A 136 6.08 -3.13 -14.85
C LEU A 136 7.26 -2.44 -15.50
N LYS A 137 7.04 -1.28 -16.14
CA LYS A 137 8.11 -0.45 -16.71
C LYS A 137 9.08 0.03 -15.63
N ILE A 138 8.57 0.61 -14.54
CA ILE A 138 9.39 1.06 -13.41
C ILE A 138 10.19 -0.10 -12.82
N LYS A 139 9.59 -1.28 -12.67
CA LYS A 139 10.29 -2.48 -12.20
C LYS A 139 11.43 -2.89 -13.13
N LYS A 140 11.23 -2.78 -14.45
CA LYS A 140 12.26 -3.11 -15.47
C LYS A 140 13.39 -2.09 -15.51
N GLU A 141 13.09 -0.80 -15.37
CA GLU A 141 14.08 0.29 -15.33
C GLU A 141 14.89 0.28 -14.01
N GLY A 142 14.36 -0.33 -12.97
CA GLY A 142 14.85 -0.25 -11.60
C GLY A 142 14.24 0.93 -10.83
N TYR A 143 14.29 0.84 -9.50
CA TYR A 143 13.85 1.90 -8.60
C TYR A 143 14.52 1.73 -7.23
N ILE A 144 14.60 2.82 -6.48
CA ILE A 144 15.08 2.81 -5.10
C ILE A 144 13.91 3.08 -4.14
N THR A 145 13.98 2.51 -2.94
CA THR A 145 12.95 2.64 -1.90
C THR A 145 13.48 3.29 -0.63
N SER A 146 14.79 3.56 -0.57
CA SER A 146 15.42 4.19 0.59
C SER A 146 16.67 4.96 0.21
N ILE A 147 17.02 5.96 1.01
CA ILE A 147 18.22 6.78 0.92
C ILE A 147 19.51 5.95 0.91
N ASN A 148 19.51 4.79 1.55
CA ASN A 148 20.67 3.90 1.61
C ASN A 148 21.00 3.23 0.27
N GLN A 149 20.12 3.29 -0.70
CA GLN A 149 20.31 2.75 -2.05
C GLN A 149 20.89 3.79 -3.03
N LEU A 150 21.16 5.02 -2.58
CA LEU A 150 21.90 6.00 -3.35
C LEU A 150 23.34 5.53 -3.58
N ALA A 151 23.83 5.71 -4.81
CA ALA A 151 25.20 5.35 -5.20
C ALA A 151 26.28 6.28 -4.60
N ILE A 152 25.93 7.13 -3.64
CA ILE A 152 26.84 8.01 -2.91
C ILE A 152 26.73 7.75 -1.40
N SER A 153 27.86 7.63 -0.71
CA SER A 153 27.93 7.45 0.73
C SER A 153 28.02 8.78 1.47
N GLY A 154 27.75 8.78 2.78
CA GLY A 154 28.00 9.95 3.65
C GLY A 154 29.49 10.35 3.66
N HIS A 155 30.41 9.38 3.61
CA HIS A 155 31.84 9.63 3.52
C HIS A 155 32.22 10.34 2.22
N ASP A 156 31.56 10.03 1.09
CA ASP A 156 31.80 10.73 -0.16
C ASP A 156 31.40 12.21 -0.06
N ILE A 157 30.27 12.49 0.62
CA ILE A 157 29.77 13.86 0.82
C ILE A 157 30.71 14.64 1.77
N MET A 158 31.17 14.01 2.86
CA MET A 158 32.17 14.61 3.76
C MET A 158 33.48 14.91 3.04
N ALA A 159 33.95 13.99 2.18
CA ALA A 159 35.16 14.21 1.37
C ALA A 159 35.01 15.37 0.37
N MET A 160 33.80 15.80 0.08
CA MET A 160 33.51 16.99 -0.73
C MET A 160 33.49 18.28 0.09
N GLY A 161 33.70 18.20 1.43
CA GLY A 161 33.79 19.35 2.35
C GLY A 161 32.47 19.74 3.01
N TYR A 162 31.46 18.89 3.00
CA TYR A 162 30.20 19.12 3.71
C TYR A 162 30.28 18.57 5.14
N PRO A 163 29.70 19.25 6.15
CA PRO A 163 29.70 18.79 7.53
C PRO A 163 28.78 17.59 7.72
N GLU A 164 29.04 16.79 8.75
CA GLU A 164 28.29 15.56 9.06
C GLU A 164 26.79 15.84 9.23
N ASP A 165 26.44 16.95 9.87
CA ASP A 165 25.04 17.34 10.15
C ASP A 165 24.23 17.61 8.88
N SER A 166 24.88 17.98 7.77
CA SER A 166 24.22 18.24 6.49
C SER A 166 24.03 17.00 5.61
N ILE A 167 24.66 15.86 5.96
CA ILE A 167 24.65 14.65 5.11
C ILE A 167 23.23 14.14 4.89
N LYS A 168 22.42 14.16 5.92
CA LYS A 168 21.04 13.68 5.83
C LYS A 168 20.24 14.51 4.84
N ASP A 169 20.27 15.81 4.95
CA ASP A 169 19.49 16.72 4.11
C ASP A 169 19.97 16.67 2.65
N ILE A 170 21.29 16.58 2.43
CA ILE A 170 21.87 16.38 1.08
C ILE A 170 21.40 15.06 0.49
N LYS A 171 21.39 13.97 1.25
CA LYS A 171 20.91 12.67 0.78
C LYS A 171 19.40 12.67 0.50
N GLU A 172 18.60 13.37 1.30
CA GLU A 172 17.16 13.55 1.04
C GLU A 172 16.95 14.32 -0.27
N PHE A 173 17.66 15.41 -0.48
CA PHE A 173 17.62 16.16 -1.76
C PHE A 173 17.97 15.29 -2.97
N LEU A 174 19.04 14.50 -2.90
CA LEU A 174 19.43 13.58 -3.97
C LEU A 174 18.40 12.47 -4.18
N PHE A 175 17.86 11.93 -3.10
CA PHE A 175 16.86 10.87 -3.13
C PHE A 175 15.60 11.32 -3.87
N ASP A 176 15.10 12.51 -3.59
CA ASP A 176 13.94 13.09 -4.27
C ASP A 176 14.13 13.21 -5.79
N LYS A 177 15.36 13.50 -6.24
CA LYS A 177 15.69 13.54 -7.67
C LYS A 177 15.77 12.15 -8.28
N VAL A 178 16.44 11.23 -7.61
CA VAL A 178 16.65 9.85 -8.09
C VAL A 178 15.34 9.06 -8.12
N ILE A 179 14.40 9.33 -7.22
CA ILE A 179 13.06 8.71 -7.27
C ILE A 179 12.39 9.03 -8.61
N CYS A 180 12.51 10.27 -9.10
CA CYS A 180 11.91 10.68 -10.36
C CYS A 180 12.65 10.12 -11.57
N ASP A 181 13.99 9.99 -11.50
CA ASP A 181 14.83 9.46 -12.56
C ASP A 181 15.96 8.59 -12.01
N ILE A 182 15.79 7.28 -12.10
CA ILE A 182 16.76 6.29 -11.60
C ILE A 182 18.13 6.37 -12.34
N SER A 183 18.15 6.90 -13.55
CA SER A 183 19.42 7.06 -14.30
C SER A 183 20.39 8.01 -13.62
N LEU A 184 19.89 8.88 -12.74
CA LEU A 184 20.71 9.79 -11.93
C LEU A 184 21.48 9.07 -10.81
N ASN A 185 21.15 7.81 -10.50
CA ASN A 185 21.77 7.06 -9.41
C ASN A 185 23.12 6.49 -9.79
N SER A 186 24.04 7.34 -10.20
CA SER A 186 25.47 7.01 -10.34
C SER A 186 26.31 7.92 -9.45
N LYS A 187 27.46 7.43 -8.99
CA LYS A 187 28.31 8.16 -8.05
C LYS A 187 28.80 9.48 -8.64
N GLU A 188 29.11 9.48 -9.93
CA GLU A 188 29.60 10.63 -10.67
C GLU A 188 28.51 11.72 -10.77
N ILE A 189 27.32 11.34 -11.22
CA ILE A 189 26.18 12.26 -11.37
C ILE A 189 25.78 12.82 -10.00
N LEU A 190 25.66 11.96 -8.98
CA LEU A 190 25.27 12.40 -7.64
C LEU A 190 26.30 13.37 -7.03
N ARG A 191 27.58 13.20 -7.29
CA ARG A 191 28.62 14.16 -6.85
C ARG A 191 28.44 15.54 -7.50
N GLU A 192 28.09 15.60 -8.78
CA GLU A 192 27.79 16.88 -9.41
C GLU A 192 26.52 17.50 -8.82
N MET A 193 25.48 16.71 -8.64
CA MET A 193 24.21 17.19 -8.06
C MET A 193 24.35 17.70 -6.62
N VAL A 194 25.28 17.16 -5.82
CA VAL A 194 25.57 17.69 -4.47
C VAL A 194 26.00 19.16 -4.54
N LYS A 195 26.69 19.60 -5.61
CA LYS A 195 27.12 21.00 -5.78
C LYS A 195 25.94 21.95 -5.99
N ASP A 196 24.82 21.44 -6.56
CA ASP A 196 23.59 22.19 -6.81
C ASP A 196 22.62 22.14 -5.61
N CYS A 197 23.01 21.43 -4.53
CA CYS A 197 22.21 21.37 -3.32
C CYS A 197 22.18 22.74 -2.64
N PRO A 198 21.02 23.22 -2.16
CA PRO A 198 20.89 24.54 -1.50
C PRO A 198 21.57 24.64 -0.13
N ILE A 199 22.32 23.61 0.26
CA ILE A 199 23.05 23.55 1.52
C ILE A 199 24.45 24.10 1.29
N GLU A 200 24.77 25.19 1.94
CA GLU A 200 26.08 25.83 1.83
C GLU A 200 27.19 24.99 2.49
N LYS A 201 28.36 25.02 1.88
CA LYS A 201 29.57 24.54 2.55
C LYS A 201 29.98 25.58 3.59
N PRO A 202 30.41 25.15 4.78
CA PRO A 202 30.91 26.08 5.81
C PRO A 202 32.16 26.85 5.37
#